data_fcb6c985d861ee23b19b8bc59dc031b3
#
_entry.id   fcb6c985d861ee23b19b8bc59dc031b3
#
_cell.length_a   1.000
_cell.length_b   1.000
_cell.length_c   1.000
_cell.angle_alpha   90.00
_cell.angle_beta   90.00
_cell.angle_gamma   90.00
#
_symmetry.space_group_name_H-M   'P 1'
#
loop_
_entity.id
_entity.type
_entity.pdbx_description
1 polymer ?
#
loop_
_entity_poly.entity_id
_entity_poly.type
_entity_poly.pdbx_seq_one_letter_code
_entity_poly.pdbx_strand_id
1 'polypeptide(L)'
;MNFGYHHWKRAQETMFPFKEKGVAQSIKTFDWLEEALDDEEKELFGKSGGDIEKFFEQRNAMSFEQWYESVHGEYMKGFSSNIFNNLDKNLNSLGITKINNDFDSLFNLSEAKIEKLLIISHAGTMSALLSYFLDLDLFPWTWRKYLPRHAGHTTLKSSQISSGHFFRLKEFNNVTFLNSEEEKTY
;
A
#
# COMPACT_ATOMS: atom_id res chain seq x y z
N MET A 1 -4.00 19.22 -2.28
CA MET A 1 -3.79 17.74 -2.22
C MET A 1 -2.30 17.48 -2.36
N ASN A 2 -1.74 16.65 -1.50
CA ASN A 2 -0.34 16.25 -1.60
C ASN A 2 -0.25 14.86 -2.19
N PHE A 3 0.76 14.60 -3.02
CA PHE A 3 0.92 13.34 -3.75
C PHE A 3 2.26 12.70 -3.42
N GLY A 4 2.26 11.38 -3.19
CA GLY A 4 3.42 10.54 -3.21
C GLY A 4 3.23 9.41 -4.24
N TYR A 5 4.26 9.09 -5.00
CA TYR A 5 4.22 8.01 -5.98
C TYR A 5 5.58 7.35 -6.16
N HIS A 6 5.57 6.14 -6.70
CA HIS A 6 6.78 5.43 -7.07
C HIS A 6 7.29 5.88 -8.45
N HIS A 7 8.61 5.80 -8.69
CA HIS A 7 9.23 6.26 -9.96
C HIS A 7 8.99 5.34 -11.16
N TRP A 8 8.43 4.14 -10.97
CA TRP A 8 8.12 3.24 -12.10
C TRP A 8 7.14 3.89 -13.07
N LYS A 9 7.36 3.61 -14.37
CA LYS A 9 6.62 4.24 -15.47
C LYS A 9 5.10 4.24 -15.25
N ARG A 10 4.50 3.12 -14.83
CA ARG A 10 3.06 3.01 -14.59
C ARG A 10 2.55 3.99 -13.52
N ALA A 11 3.28 4.12 -12.42
CA ALA A 11 2.91 5.06 -11.36
C ALA A 11 3.06 6.52 -11.82
N GLN A 12 4.09 6.83 -12.61
CA GLN A 12 4.28 8.15 -13.22
C GLN A 12 3.15 8.49 -14.20
N GLU A 13 2.78 7.57 -15.08
CA GLU A 13 1.70 7.74 -16.04
C GLU A 13 0.36 7.96 -15.34
N THR A 14 0.09 7.23 -14.24
CA THR A 14 -1.11 7.42 -13.41
C THR A 14 -1.11 8.80 -12.74
N MET A 15 0.04 9.31 -12.32
CA MET A 15 0.16 10.61 -11.66
C MET A 15 0.06 11.79 -12.63
N PHE A 16 0.47 11.61 -13.87
CA PHE A 16 0.60 12.68 -14.86
C PHE A 16 -0.68 13.51 -15.05
N PRO A 17 -1.90 12.94 -15.19
CA PRO A 17 -3.12 13.74 -15.34
C PRO A 17 -3.41 14.66 -14.14
N PHE A 18 -3.03 14.27 -12.94
CA PHE A 18 -3.21 15.11 -11.74
C PHE A 18 -2.26 16.31 -11.75
N LYS A 19 -1.05 16.12 -12.27
CA LYS A 19 -0.07 17.18 -12.46
C LYS A 19 -0.54 18.18 -13.52
N GLU A 20 -0.97 17.69 -14.67
CA GLU A 20 -1.45 18.55 -15.77
C GLU A 20 -2.66 19.39 -15.40
N LYS A 21 -3.59 18.81 -14.65
CA LYS A 21 -4.80 19.50 -14.19
C LYS A 21 -4.56 20.44 -13.00
N GLY A 22 -3.32 20.53 -12.51
CA GLY A 22 -2.99 21.39 -11.37
C GLY A 22 -3.72 21.02 -10.06
N VAL A 23 -4.16 19.77 -9.93
CA VAL A 23 -4.92 19.30 -8.75
C VAL A 23 -3.99 19.11 -7.55
N ALA A 24 -2.70 18.88 -7.80
CA ALA A 24 -1.70 18.64 -6.77
C ALA A 24 -1.06 19.96 -6.30
N GLN A 25 -1.07 20.20 -4.99
CA GLN A 25 -0.32 21.30 -4.37
C GLN A 25 1.17 20.96 -4.23
N SER A 26 1.49 19.69 -3.98
CA SER A 26 2.84 19.19 -3.88
C SER A 26 2.89 17.74 -4.37
N ILE A 27 3.94 17.40 -5.10
CA ILE A 27 4.17 16.07 -5.65
C ILE A 27 5.57 15.62 -5.21
N LYS A 28 5.67 14.43 -4.63
CA LYS A 28 6.94 13.81 -4.24
C LYS A 28 7.03 12.39 -4.79
N THR A 29 8.20 12.01 -5.23
CA THR A 29 8.53 10.63 -5.66
C THR A 29 9.25 9.93 -4.54
N PHE A 30 8.89 8.67 -4.30
CA PHE A 30 9.47 7.87 -3.24
C PHE A 30 9.81 6.46 -3.74
N ASP A 31 11.05 6.05 -3.60
CA ASP A 31 11.52 4.71 -4.00
C ASP A 31 10.93 3.62 -3.12
N TRP A 32 10.65 3.91 -1.85
CA TRP A 32 10.05 2.97 -0.90
C TRP A 32 8.57 2.62 -1.19
N LEU A 33 7.93 3.26 -2.18
CA LEU A 33 6.59 2.89 -2.67
C LEU A 33 6.65 1.87 -3.82
N GLU A 34 7.74 1.14 -3.95
CA GLU A 34 7.93 0.10 -4.96
C GLU A 34 6.98 -1.09 -4.80
N GLU A 35 6.92 -1.97 -5.79
CA GLU A 35 6.16 -3.22 -5.73
C GLU A 35 6.83 -4.21 -4.77
N ALA A 36 6.01 -4.94 -4.02
CA ALA A 36 6.45 -5.99 -3.11
C ALA A 36 6.77 -7.28 -3.88
N LEU A 37 7.95 -7.31 -4.47
CA LEU A 37 8.43 -8.45 -5.26
C LEU A 37 9.84 -8.82 -4.81
N ASP A 38 10.01 -10.01 -4.27
CA ASP A 38 11.35 -10.57 -4.08
C ASP A 38 11.98 -11.02 -5.42
N ASP A 39 13.22 -11.44 -5.37
CA ASP A 39 13.95 -11.79 -6.59
C ASP A 39 13.37 -13.05 -7.27
N GLU A 40 12.85 -14.01 -6.50
CA GLU A 40 12.17 -15.18 -7.05
C GLU A 40 10.86 -14.80 -7.75
N GLU A 41 10.09 -13.89 -7.17
CA GLU A 41 8.85 -13.39 -7.78
C GLU A 41 9.13 -12.59 -9.06
N LYS A 42 10.18 -11.78 -9.07
CA LYS A 42 10.62 -11.07 -10.29
C LYS A 42 10.96 -12.02 -11.43
N GLU A 43 11.60 -13.16 -11.12
CA GLU A 43 11.91 -14.18 -12.12
C GLU A 43 10.69 -14.89 -12.69
N LEU A 44 9.54 -14.85 -12.01
CA LEU A 44 8.30 -15.42 -12.52
C LEU A 44 7.62 -14.56 -13.60
N PHE A 45 7.98 -13.28 -13.70
CA PHE A 45 7.46 -12.42 -14.76
C PHE A 45 7.89 -12.94 -16.14
N GLY A 46 6.91 -13.34 -16.96
CA GLY A 46 7.13 -13.92 -18.29
C GLY A 46 7.22 -15.44 -18.31
N LYS A 47 7.12 -16.14 -17.16
CA LYS A 47 6.96 -17.58 -17.10
C LYS A 47 5.53 -18.03 -17.42
N SER A 48 5.35 -19.31 -17.63
CA SER A 48 4.02 -19.87 -17.89
C SER A 48 3.12 -19.80 -16.65
N GLY A 49 1.79 -19.79 -16.86
CA GLY A 49 0.84 -19.82 -15.75
C GLY A 49 1.04 -21.02 -14.81
N GLY A 50 1.45 -22.17 -15.32
CA GLY A 50 1.72 -23.36 -14.52
C GLY A 50 2.94 -23.23 -13.60
N ASP A 51 3.97 -22.48 -14.02
CA ASP A 51 5.12 -22.21 -13.15
C ASP A 51 4.74 -21.28 -11.99
N ILE A 52 3.91 -20.29 -12.26
CA ILE A 52 3.39 -19.37 -11.27
C ILE A 52 2.50 -20.12 -10.26
N GLU A 53 1.61 -20.97 -10.73
CA GLU A 53 0.73 -21.77 -9.88
C GLU A 53 1.52 -22.69 -8.95
N LYS A 54 2.49 -23.42 -9.48
CA LYS A 54 3.38 -24.30 -8.71
C LYS A 54 4.17 -23.54 -7.65
N PHE A 55 4.67 -22.36 -7.97
CA PHE A 55 5.38 -21.49 -7.03
C PHE A 55 4.49 -21.11 -5.83
N PHE A 56 3.24 -20.70 -6.09
CA PHE A 56 2.31 -20.37 -5.03
C PHE A 56 1.84 -21.59 -4.23
N GLU A 57 1.67 -22.75 -4.86
CA GLU A 57 1.36 -24.01 -4.16
C GLU A 57 2.45 -24.37 -3.17
N GLN A 58 3.71 -24.29 -3.56
CA GLN A 58 4.85 -24.58 -2.67
C GLN A 58 4.86 -23.66 -1.45
N ARG A 59 4.61 -22.38 -1.65
CA ARG A 59 4.53 -21.41 -0.54
C ARG A 59 3.31 -21.66 0.37
N ASN A 60 2.17 -22.01 -0.20
CA ASN A 60 0.95 -22.30 0.56
C ASN A 60 1.04 -23.60 1.37
N ALA A 61 1.95 -24.50 1.03
CA ALA A 61 2.21 -25.73 1.79
C ALA A 61 3.07 -25.49 3.05
N MET A 62 3.69 -24.33 3.21
CA MET A 62 4.49 -23.99 4.38
C MET A 62 3.61 -23.67 5.60
N SER A 63 4.07 -24.04 6.79
CA SER A 63 3.52 -23.47 8.02
C SER A 63 3.89 -21.97 8.10
N PHE A 64 3.22 -21.23 9.00
CA PHE A 64 3.56 -19.81 9.20
C PHE A 64 5.03 -19.64 9.62
N GLU A 65 5.52 -20.48 10.53
CA GLU A 65 6.91 -20.42 11.01
C GLU A 65 7.90 -20.69 9.88
N GLN A 66 7.65 -21.73 9.07
CA GLN A 66 8.49 -22.03 7.90
C GLN A 66 8.52 -20.88 6.90
N TRP A 67 7.35 -20.29 6.62
CA TRP A 67 7.29 -19.13 5.74
C TRP A 67 8.00 -17.92 6.35
N TYR A 68 7.77 -17.63 7.62
CA TYR A 68 8.32 -16.47 8.32
C TYR A 68 9.85 -16.48 8.39
N GLU A 69 10.44 -17.69 8.47
CA GLU A 69 11.90 -17.91 8.47
C GLU A 69 12.50 -18.11 7.06
N SER A 70 11.66 -18.16 6.04
CA SER A 70 12.13 -18.30 4.66
C SER A 70 12.75 -17.00 4.13
N VAL A 71 13.50 -17.10 3.02
CA VAL A 71 14.05 -15.93 2.31
C VAL A 71 12.95 -14.93 1.94
N HIS A 72 11.79 -15.43 1.50
CA HIS A 72 10.65 -14.57 1.20
C HIS A 72 10.07 -13.89 2.46
N GLY A 73 9.97 -14.61 3.57
CA GLY A 73 9.52 -14.03 4.84
C GLY A 73 10.46 -12.93 5.33
N GLU A 74 11.77 -13.14 5.23
CA GLU A 74 12.77 -12.12 5.55
C GLU A 74 12.64 -10.88 4.66
N TYR A 75 12.48 -11.10 3.34
CA TYR A 75 12.23 -10.02 2.41
C TYR A 75 10.98 -9.21 2.79
N MET A 76 9.85 -9.88 3.05
CA MET A 76 8.59 -9.22 3.39
C MET A 76 8.64 -8.47 4.72
N LYS A 77 9.35 -9.00 5.72
CA LYS A 77 9.62 -8.28 6.99
C LYS A 77 10.43 -7.00 6.75
N GLY A 78 11.48 -7.09 5.97
CA GLY A 78 12.31 -5.94 5.59
C GLY A 78 11.51 -4.91 4.79
N PHE A 79 10.76 -5.36 3.81
CA PHE A 79 9.90 -4.53 2.95
C PHE A 79 8.86 -3.77 3.76
N SER A 80 8.09 -4.46 4.62
CA SER A 80 7.07 -3.80 5.45
C SER A 80 7.66 -2.82 6.44
N SER A 81 8.77 -3.18 7.09
CA SER A 81 9.48 -2.28 8.00
C SER A 81 9.98 -1.03 7.29
N ASN A 82 10.49 -1.17 6.07
CA ASN A 82 10.90 -0.02 5.25
C ASN A 82 9.73 0.90 4.94
N ILE A 83 8.59 0.35 4.51
CA ILE A 83 7.37 1.14 4.24
C ILE A 83 6.91 1.86 5.51
N PHE A 84 6.76 1.16 6.63
CA PHE A 84 6.25 1.74 7.88
C PHE A 84 7.15 2.86 8.39
N ASN A 85 8.45 2.65 8.43
CA ASN A 85 9.42 3.66 8.86
C ASN A 85 9.43 4.91 7.96
N ASN A 86 9.32 4.73 6.65
CA ASN A 86 9.27 5.86 5.72
C ASN A 86 7.92 6.57 5.77
N LEU A 87 6.83 5.83 5.96
CA LEU A 87 5.51 6.41 6.14
C LEU A 87 5.45 7.26 7.41
N ASP A 88 5.94 6.76 8.54
CA ASP A 88 6.07 7.52 9.79
C ASP A 88 6.83 8.84 9.58
N LYS A 89 8.01 8.78 8.96
CA LYS A 89 8.82 9.98 8.68
C LYS A 89 8.06 11.00 7.82
N ASN A 90 7.38 10.52 6.77
CA ASN A 90 6.65 11.38 5.85
C ASN A 90 5.39 11.97 6.49
N LEU A 91 4.61 11.19 7.22
CA LEU A 91 3.45 11.66 7.96
C LEU A 91 3.85 12.68 9.02
N ASN A 92 4.90 12.43 9.80
CA ASN A 92 5.44 13.38 10.78
C ASN A 92 5.83 14.72 10.13
N SER A 93 6.45 14.70 8.96
CA SER A 93 6.77 15.91 8.19
C SER A 93 5.53 16.72 7.79
N LEU A 94 4.39 16.06 7.66
CA LEU A 94 3.09 16.64 7.35
C LEU A 94 2.29 17.02 8.62
N GLY A 95 2.87 16.84 9.81
CA GLY A 95 2.21 17.15 11.08
C GLY A 95 1.21 16.07 11.52
N ILE A 96 1.36 14.84 11.01
CA ILE A 96 0.54 13.68 11.36
C ILE A 96 1.42 12.71 12.14
N THR A 97 1.09 12.44 13.40
CA THR A 97 1.89 11.55 14.25
C THR A 97 1.08 10.34 14.66
N LYS A 98 1.63 9.15 14.48
CA LYS A 98 1.02 7.92 14.97
C LYS A 98 1.22 7.81 16.48
N ILE A 99 0.15 7.52 17.20
CA ILE A 99 0.14 7.29 18.65
C ILE A 99 -0.17 5.82 18.86
N ASN A 100 0.83 5.06 19.28
CA ASN A 100 0.61 3.65 19.59
C ASN A 100 0.03 3.54 20.99
N ASN A 101 -1.01 2.76 21.15
CA ASN A 101 -1.54 2.32 22.43
C ASN A 101 -1.79 0.80 22.39
N ASP A 102 -2.18 0.22 23.52
CA ASP A 102 -2.33 -1.23 23.65
C ASP A 102 -3.52 -1.81 22.86
N PHE A 103 -4.38 -0.96 22.32
CA PHE A 103 -5.63 -1.37 21.66
C PHE A 103 -5.67 -1.06 20.18
N ASP A 104 -5.39 0.18 19.81
CA ASP A 104 -5.46 0.67 18.42
C ASP A 104 -4.37 1.71 18.18
N SER A 105 -3.88 1.79 16.96
CA SER A 105 -3.06 2.92 16.55
C SER A 105 -3.92 4.13 16.27
N LEU A 106 -3.72 5.16 17.05
CA LEU A 106 -4.35 6.45 16.85
C LEU A 106 -3.38 7.41 16.15
N PHE A 107 -3.94 8.44 15.58
CA PHE A 107 -3.18 9.48 14.90
C PHE A 107 -3.53 10.85 15.50
N ASN A 108 -2.51 11.61 15.84
CA ASN A 108 -2.66 13.02 16.16
C ASN A 108 -2.61 13.82 14.85
N LEU A 109 -3.68 14.54 14.55
CA LEU A 109 -3.83 15.39 13.36
C LEU A 109 -3.87 16.88 13.70
N SER A 110 -3.60 17.29 14.95
CA SER A 110 -3.73 18.69 15.41
C SER A 110 -2.81 19.65 14.64
N GLU A 111 -1.63 19.15 14.20
CA GLU A 111 -0.64 19.88 13.43
C GLU A 111 -0.63 19.52 11.95
N ALA A 112 -1.68 18.82 11.46
CA ALA A 112 -1.74 18.35 10.10
C ALA A 112 -1.76 19.52 9.10
N LYS A 113 -0.78 19.54 8.21
CA LYS A 113 -0.58 20.58 7.16
C LYS A 113 -1.37 20.28 5.89
N ILE A 114 -2.10 19.19 5.87
CA ILE A 114 -2.82 18.69 4.68
C ILE A 114 -4.20 18.16 5.07
N GLU A 115 -5.14 18.31 4.17
CA GLU A 115 -6.47 17.71 4.29
C GLU A 115 -6.61 16.39 3.54
N LYS A 116 -5.82 16.24 2.46
CA LYS A 116 -5.88 15.08 1.57
C LYS A 116 -4.48 14.69 1.13
N LEU A 117 -4.20 13.39 1.23
CA LEU A 117 -3.01 12.73 0.70
C LEU A 117 -3.44 11.69 -0.33
N LEU A 118 -2.88 11.75 -1.53
CA LEU A 118 -3.02 10.70 -2.53
C LEU A 118 -1.67 9.97 -2.66
N ILE A 119 -1.68 8.66 -2.55
CA ILE A 119 -0.52 7.79 -2.75
C ILE A 119 -0.80 6.93 -3.98
N ILE A 120 0.12 6.93 -4.94
CA ILE A 120 0.06 6.10 -6.14
C ILE A 120 1.19 5.08 -6.03
N SER A 121 0.84 3.80 -5.99
CA SER A 121 1.78 2.71 -5.76
C SER A 121 1.28 1.42 -6.40
N HIS A 122 1.67 0.29 -5.87
CA HIS A 122 1.45 -1.06 -6.39
C HIS A 122 0.65 -1.90 -5.39
N ALA A 123 0.22 -3.10 -5.81
CA ALA A 123 -0.67 -3.95 -5.04
C ALA A 123 -0.11 -4.36 -3.67
N GLY A 124 1.11 -4.88 -3.63
CA GLY A 124 1.73 -5.31 -2.39
C GLY A 124 1.98 -4.16 -1.43
N THR A 125 2.48 -3.03 -1.95
CA THR A 125 2.67 -1.80 -1.18
C THR A 125 1.35 -1.28 -0.62
N MET A 126 0.27 -1.32 -1.39
CA MET A 126 -1.05 -0.92 -0.90
C MET A 126 -1.51 -1.78 0.27
N SER A 127 -1.26 -3.08 0.24
CA SER A 127 -1.60 -3.97 1.37
C SER A 127 -0.83 -3.58 2.64
N ALA A 128 0.45 -3.23 2.52
CA ALA A 128 1.24 -2.73 3.65
C ALA A 128 0.72 -1.38 4.17
N LEU A 129 0.36 -0.45 3.28
CA LEU A 129 -0.24 0.83 3.65
C LEU A 129 -1.58 0.64 4.37
N LEU A 130 -2.45 -0.25 3.88
CA LEU A 130 -3.72 -0.58 4.54
C LEU A 130 -3.49 -1.18 5.93
N SER A 131 -2.53 -2.11 6.05
CA SER A 131 -2.16 -2.70 7.33
C SER A 131 -1.69 -1.64 8.33
N TYR A 132 -0.87 -0.69 7.89
CA TYR A 132 -0.40 0.41 8.73
C TYR A 132 -1.53 1.30 9.26
N PHE A 133 -2.47 1.72 8.41
CA PHE A 133 -3.53 2.66 8.78
C PHE A 133 -4.73 2.00 9.48
N LEU A 134 -4.95 0.71 9.27
CA LEU A 134 -6.11 -0.02 9.77
C LEU A 134 -5.76 -1.01 10.87
N ASP A 135 -4.51 -1.02 11.33
CA ASP A 135 -3.98 -1.95 12.34
C ASP A 135 -4.26 -3.42 12.00
N LEU A 136 -4.10 -3.76 10.72
CA LEU A 136 -4.25 -5.13 10.27
C LEU A 136 -2.90 -5.85 10.35
N ASP A 137 -2.92 -7.08 10.85
CA ASP A 137 -1.74 -7.94 10.77
C ASP A 137 -1.34 -8.15 9.31
N LEU A 138 -0.14 -7.69 8.97
CA LEU A 138 0.37 -7.91 7.62
C LEU A 138 0.65 -9.40 7.36
N PHE A 139 1.04 -10.13 8.40
CA PHE A 139 1.36 -11.53 8.39
C PHE A 139 0.40 -12.34 9.28
N PRO A 140 0.08 -13.61 8.95
CA PRO A 140 0.38 -14.27 7.68
C PRO A 140 -0.63 -13.90 6.59
N TRP A 141 -0.17 -13.64 5.40
CA TRP A 141 -0.96 -13.57 4.16
C TRP A 141 -2.00 -12.44 4.03
N THR A 142 -2.12 -11.49 4.96
CA THR A 142 -3.07 -10.38 4.82
C THR A 142 -2.80 -9.57 3.56
N TRP A 143 -1.53 -9.35 3.23
CA TRP A 143 -1.09 -8.67 2.03
C TRP A 143 -1.56 -9.32 0.71
N ARG A 144 -1.89 -10.63 0.71
CA ARG A 144 -2.43 -11.36 -0.44
C ARG A 144 -3.95 -11.30 -0.55
N LYS A 145 -4.64 -10.86 0.48
CA LYS A 145 -6.11 -10.84 0.52
C LYS A 145 -6.71 -9.60 -0.13
N TYR A 146 -5.92 -8.59 -0.34
CA TYR A 146 -6.32 -7.38 -1.04
C TYR A 146 -5.85 -7.45 -2.48
N LEU A 147 -6.77 -7.68 -3.41
CA LEU A 147 -6.47 -7.73 -4.84
C LEU A 147 -6.99 -6.46 -5.51
N PRO A 148 -6.15 -5.42 -5.65
CA PRO A 148 -6.54 -4.20 -6.34
C PRO A 148 -6.55 -4.41 -7.84
N ARG A 149 -7.52 -3.83 -8.50
CA ARG A 149 -7.55 -3.71 -9.97
C ARG A 149 -6.61 -2.60 -10.41
N HIS A 150 -6.15 -2.68 -11.64
CA HIS A 150 -5.43 -1.56 -12.24
C HIS A 150 -6.32 -0.32 -12.23
N ALA A 151 -5.72 0.84 -11.96
CA ALA A 151 -6.40 2.11 -11.79
C ALA A 151 -7.47 2.16 -10.67
N GLY A 152 -7.68 1.08 -9.90
CA GLY A 152 -8.59 1.08 -8.76
C GLY A 152 -8.11 2.04 -7.67
N HIS A 153 -9.03 2.80 -7.07
CA HIS A 153 -8.69 3.64 -5.94
C HIS A 153 -9.29 3.13 -4.63
N THR A 154 -8.56 3.31 -3.55
CA THR A 154 -8.96 2.96 -2.18
C THR A 154 -8.95 4.21 -1.34
N THR A 155 -10.02 4.45 -0.59
CA THR A 155 -10.20 5.66 0.21
C THR A 155 -10.24 5.32 1.69
N LEU A 156 -9.32 5.91 2.45
CA LEU A 156 -9.35 5.95 3.90
C LEU A 156 -9.84 7.32 4.38
N LYS A 157 -10.64 7.33 5.43
CA LYS A 157 -11.11 8.55 6.07
C LYS A 157 -10.78 8.52 7.56
N SER A 158 -10.16 9.58 8.06
CA SER A 158 -9.95 9.77 9.48
C SER A 158 -11.28 10.05 10.19
N SER A 159 -11.43 9.49 11.39
CA SER A 159 -12.57 9.74 12.28
C SER A 159 -12.02 10.06 13.67
N GLN A 160 -12.49 11.16 14.24
CA GLN A 160 -12.07 11.60 15.56
C GLN A 160 -12.69 10.73 16.64
N ILE A 161 -11.90 10.41 17.65
CA ILE A 161 -12.32 9.87 18.94
C ILE A 161 -11.66 10.70 20.06
N SER A 162 -12.02 10.46 21.30
CA SER A 162 -11.62 11.32 22.45
C SER A 162 -10.13 11.64 22.56
N SER A 163 -9.26 10.70 22.14
CA SER A 163 -7.80 10.80 22.30
C SER A 163 -7.02 10.96 20.99
N GLY A 164 -7.69 11.05 19.86
CA GLY A 164 -7.03 11.15 18.56
C GLY A 164 -7.96 10.82 17.38
N HIS A 165 -7.38 10.32 16.33
CA HIS A 165 -8.10 9.90 15.12
C HIS A 165 -7.69 8.49 14.76
N PHE A 166 -8.63 7.72 14.24
CA PHE A 166 -8.34 6.45 13.56
C PHE A 166 -8.82 6.51 12.12
N PHE A 167 -8.25 5.67 11.25
CA PHE A 167 -8.64 5.61 9.86
C PHE A 167 -9.68 4.51 9.62
N ARG A 168 -10.62 4.79 8.74
CA ARG A 168 -11.66 3.84 8.30
C ARG A 168 -11.57 3.64 6.81
N LEU A 169 -11.68 2.40 6.38
CA LEU A 169 -11.85 2.06 4.97
C LEU A 169 -13.25 2.49 4.51
N LYS A 170 -13.33 3.43 3.61
CA LYS A 170 -14.57 3.94 3.02
C LYS A 170 -14.88 3.26 1.69
N GLU A 171 -13.86 3.08 0.89
CA GLU A 171 -13.96 2.42 -0.41
C GLU A 171 -12.72 1.58 -0.62
N PHE A 172 -12.89 0.39 -1.17
CA PHE A 172 -11.79 -0.47 -1.58
C PHE A 172 -11.89 -0.74 -3.08
N ASN A 173 -10.77 -0.48 -3.80
CA ASN A 173 -10.61 -0.87 -5.18
C ASN A 173 -11.75 -0.39 -6.10
N ASN A 174 -12.19 0.84 -5.92
CA ASN A 174 -13.26 1.42 -6.72
C ASN A 174 -12.76 1.75 -8.13
N VAL A 175 -13.42 1.19 -9.13
CA VAL A 175 -13.16 1.38 -10.57
C VAL A 175 -14.43 1.83 -11.33
N THR A 176 -15.42 2.37 -10.62
CA THR A 176 -16.71 2.76 -11.22
C THR A 176 -16.60 3.89 -12.24
N PHE A 177 -15.48 4.59 -12.27
CA PHE A 177 -15.18 5.63 -13.25
C PHE A 177 -14.68 5.07 -14.60
N LEU A 178 -14.37 3.78 -14.67
CA LEU A 178 -14.00 3.11 -15.93
C LEU A 178 -15.27 2.77 -16.74
N ASN A 179 -15.25 3.02 -18.04
CA ASN A 179 -16.42 2.98 -18.89
C ASN A 179 -16.82 1.55 -19.29
N SER A 180 -15.92 0.60 -19.29
CA SER A 180 -16.19 -0.78 -19.70
C SER A 180 -15.59 -1.81 -18.73
N GLU A 181 -16.12 -3.05 -18.77
CA GLU A 181 -15.54 -4.16 -18.01
C GLU A 181 -14.16 -4.57 -18.54
N GLU A 182 -13.86 -4.31 -19.82
CA GLU A 182 -12.55 -4.57 -20.44
C GLU A 182 -11.44 -3.68 -19.89
N GLU A 183 -11.80 -2.47 -19.40
CA GLU A 183 -10.86 -1.55 -18.74
C GLU A 183 -10.60 -1.93 -17.28
N LYS A 184 -11.44 -2.80 -16.71
CA LYS A 184 -11.35 -3.24 -15.31
C LYS A 184 -10.49 -4.50 -15.17
N THR A 185 -9.18 -4.35 -15.30
CA THR A 185 -8.21 -5.45 -15.18
C THR A 185 -7.69 -5.63 -13.75
N TYR A 186 -7.19 -6.83 -13.45
CA TYR A 186 -6.53 -7.18 -12.19
C TYR A 186 -5.03 -7.16 -12.32
#